data_3b76c4c9fa406270aaf4c1f2c02ab5b1
#
_entry.id   3b76c4c9fa406270aaf4c1f2c02ab5b1
#
_cell.length_a   1.000
_cell.length_b   1.000
_cell.length_c   1.000
_cell.angle_alpha   90.00
_cell.angle_beta   90.00
_cell.angle_gamma   90.00
#
_symmetry.space_group_name_H-M   'P 1'
#
loop_
_entity.id
_entity.type
_entity.pdbx_description
1 polymer ?
#
loop_
_entity_poly.entity_id
_entity_poly.type
_entity_poly.pdbx_seq_one_letter_code
_entity_poly.pdbx_strand_id
1 'polypeptide(L)'
;MPLIDAGVHVFLVRRKERVGFLATKWNDGATRRTGHSRRMSTHLAAALVVFCVLQIFIVAKMGGSLLLHLGIIIAIGGFAVAARGLERRWEMLDRSGLSTHGLAVRFRRDLVQLWSASIIGGLLWIPVAIIFRALFG
;
A
#
# COMPACT_ATOMS: atom_id res chain seq x y z
N MET A 1 -59.66 24.80 4.88
CA MET A 1 -58.85 23.57 5.04
C MET A 1 -57.36 23.81 4.71
N PRO A 2 -56.59 24.56 5.54
CA PRO A 2 -55.17 24.78 5.26
C PRO A 2 -54.19 24.04 6.21
N LEU A 3 -54.71 23.19 7.11
CA LEU A 3 -53.84 22.56 8.16
C LEU A 3 -53.11 21.29 7.71
N ILE A 4 -53.49 20.68 6.58
CA ILE A 4 -52.86 19.42 6.11
C ILE A 4 -51.57 19.71 5.33
N ASP A 5 -51.48 20.90 4.69
CA ASP A 5 -50.32 21.24 3.84
C ASP A 5 -49.05 21.59 4.65
N ALA A 6 -49.20 22.18 5.83
CA ALA A 6 -48.08 22.53 6.68
C ALA A 6 -47.32 21.28 7.25
N GLY A 7 -48.06 20.21 7.55
CA GLY A 7 -47.49 18.98 8.07
C GLY A 7 -46.66 18.21 7.04
N VAL A 8 -47.13 18.19 5.80
CA VAL A 8 -46.45 17.52 4.68
C VAL A 8 -45.15 18.25 4.32
N HIS A 9 -45.18 19.59 4.30
CA HIS A 9 -43.99 20.40 4.02
C HIS A 9 -42.87 20.19 5.07
N VAL A 10 -43.20 20.19 6.38
CA VAL A 10 -42.23 19.96 7.46
C VAL A 10 -41.65 18.55 7.40
N PHE A 11 -42.48 17.56 7.05
CA PHE A 11 -42.01 16.17 6.93
C PHE A 11 -41.08 16.00 5.74
N LEU A 12 -41.35 16.60 4.61
CA LEU A 12 -40.47 16.53 3.43
C LEU A 12 -39.16 17.26 3.61
N VAL A 13 -39.14 18.42 4.27
CA VAL A 13 -37.93 19.18 4.57
C VAL A 13 -37.03 18.37 5.52
N ARG A 14 -37.59 17.79 6.60
CA ARG A 14 -36.83 16.97 7.56
C ARG A 14 -36.27 15.69 6.92
N ARG A 15 -36.98 15.12 5.95
CA ARG A 15 -36.50 13.95 5.19
C ARG A 15 -35.34 14.32 4.29
N LYS A 16 -35.36 15.47 3.64
CA LYS A 16 -34.31 15.97 2.75
C LYS A 16 -33.01 16.28 3.51
N GLU A 17 -33.12 16.88 4.70
CA GLU A 17 -31.96 17.12 5.57
C GLU A 17 -31.32 15.82 6.07
N ARG A 18 -32.14 14.82 6.44
CA ARG A 18 -31.65 13.54 6.90
C ARG A 18 -30.93 12.75 5.80
N VAL A 19 -31.43 12.80 4.58
CA VAL A 19 -30.78 12.16 3.41
C VAL A 19 -29.49 12.89 3.06
N GLY A 20 -29.46 14.22 3.09
CA GLY A 20 -28.24 15.02 2.88
C GLY A 20 -27.16 14.72 3.91
N PHE A 21 -27.53 14.63 5.19
CA PHE A 21 -26.58 14.28 6.27
C PHE A 21 -26.01 12.87 6.13
N LEU A 22 -26.82 11.90 5.73
CA LEU A 22 -26.35 10.53 5.47
C LEU A 22 -25.44 10.48 4.24
N ALA A 23 -25.77 11.20 3.18
CA ALA A 23 -24.94 11.25 1.97
C ALA A 23 -23.56 11.87 2.20
N THR A 24 -23.48 12.96 3.00
CA THR A 24 -22.19 13.55 3.40
C THR A 24 -21.37 12.60 4.27
N LYS A 25 -21.99 11.92 5.23
CA LYS A 25 -21.32 10.95 6.10
C LYS A 25 -20.80 9.74 5.31
N TRP A 26 -21.52 9.30 4.27
CA TRP A 26 -21.06 8.24 3.38
C TRP A 26 -19.88 8.68 2.51
N ASN A 27 -19.92 9.89 1.96
CA ASN A 27 -18.83 10.46 1.16
C ASN A 27 -17.57 10.68 1.99
N ASP A 28 -17.66 11.17 3.23
CA ASP A 28 -16.52 11.36 4.12
C ASP A 28 -15.90 10.02 4.52
N GLY A 29 -16.70 8.97 4.71
CA GLY A 29 -16.23 7.62 4.96
C GLY A 29 -15.53 7.00 3.76
N ALA A 30 -16.04 7.22 2.55
CA ALA A 30 -15.46 6.72 1.31
C ALA A 30 -14.14 7.42 0.97
N THR A 31 -14.06 8.75 1.11
CA THR A 31 -12.83 9.52 0.86
C THR A 31 -11.73 9.22 1.87
N ARG A 32 -12.06 8.95 3.13
CA ARG A 32 -11.07 8.49 4.13
C ARG A 32 -10.56 7.08 3.85
N ARG A 33 -11.42 6.17 3.38
CA ARG A 33 -11.04 4.78 3.05
C ARG A 33 -10.09 4.71 1.86
N THR A 34 -10.37 5.44 0.79
CA THR A 34 -9.49 5.53 -0.38
C THR A 34 -8.12 6.17 -0.07
N GLY A 35 -8.02 6.94 1.02
CA GLY A 35 -6.78 7.59 1.45
C GLY A 35 -5.70 6.61 1.93
N HIS A 36 -6.05 5.52 2.62
CA HIS A 36 -5.07 4.57 3.15
C HIS A 36 -4.53 3.62 2.06
N SER A 37 -5.38 3.10 1.19
CA SER A 37 -4.94 2.24 0.08
C SER A 37 -4.07 3.02 -0.91
N ARG A 38 -4.42 4.26 -1.23
CA ARG A 38 -3.62 5.13 -2.10
C ARG A 38 -2.25 5.45 -1.50
N ARG A 39 -2.18 5.73 -0.21
CA ARG A 39 -0.91 5.95 0.50
C ARG A 39 -0.06 4.68 0.51
N MET A 40 -0.67 3.51 0.72
CA MET A 40 0.04 2.24 0.70
C MET A 40 0.64 1.96 -0.68
N SER A 41 -0.09 2.19 -1.76
CA SER A 41 0.41 2.05 -3.14
C SER A 41 1.61 2.96 -3.40
N THR A 42 1.59 4.21 -2.90
CA THR A 42 2.71 5.14 -3.02
C THR A 42 3.95 4.63 -2.27
N HIS A 43 3.78 4.11 -1.04
CA HIS A 43 4.89 3.54 -0.28
C HIS A 43 5.43 2.25 -0.89
N LEU A 44 4.57 1.41 -1.48
CA LEU A 44 4.97 0.23 -2.23
C LEU A 44 5.83 0.59 -3.45
N ALA A 45 5.40 1.58 -4.22
CA ALA A 45 6.17 2.08 -5.37
C ALA A 45 7.54 2.65 -4.92
N ALA A 46 7.57 3.46 -3.86
CA ALA A 46 8.80 4.01 -3.32
C ALA A 46 9.75 2.92 -2.81
N ALA A 47 9.25 1.93 -2.07
CA ALA A 47 10.04 0.81 -1.58
C ALA A 47 10.62 -0.04 -2.73
N LEU A 48 9.84 -0.24 -3.80
CA LEU A 48 10.31 -0.94 -5.00
C LEU A 48 11.44 -0.16 -5.69
N VAL A 49 11.28 1.16 -5.83
CA VAL A 49 12.32 2.02 -6.43
C VAL A 49 13.61 1.97 -5.61
N VAL A 50 13.52 2.11 -4.28
CA VAL A 50 14.69 2.00 -3.38
C VAL A 50 15.35 0.63 -3.51
N PHE A 51 14.57 -0.44 -3.55
CA PHE A 51 15.07 -1.79 -3.74
C PHE A 51 15.82 -1.92 -5.08
N CYS A 52 15.26 -1.45 -6.19
CA CYS A 52 15.88 -1.49 -7.50
C CYS A 52 17.20 -0.67 -7.54
N VAL A 53 17.20 0.54 -6.95
CA VAL A 53 18.40 1.39 -6.89
C VAL A 53 19.52 0.70 -6.11
N LEU A 54 19.20 0.07 -4.97
CA LEU A 54 20.18 -0.72 -4.20
C LEU A 54 20.75 -1.87 -5.04
N GLN A 55 19.92 -2.57 -5.79
CA GLN A 55 20.37 -3.67 -6.65
C GLN A 55 21.31 -3.18 -7.76
N ILE A 56 20.95 -2.09 -8.43
CA ILE A 56 21.79 -1.47 -9.47
C ILE A 56 23.13 -1.03 -8.89
N PHE A 57 23.12 -0.42 -7.70
CA PHE A 57 24.34 0.02 -7.04
C PHE A 57 25.27 -1.15 -6.70
N ILE A 58 24.72 -2.27 -6.21
CA ILE A 58 25.48 -3.47 -5.88
C ILE A 58 26.14 -4.05 -7.14
N VAL A 59 25.39 -4.17 -8.24
CA VAL A 59 25.93 -4.64 -9.53
C VAL A 59 27.06 -3.73 -10.03
N ALA A 60 26.85 -2.42 -9.97
CA ALA A 60 27.83 -1.44 -10.42
C ALA A 60 29.16 -1.51 -9.63
N LYS A 61 29.07 -1.85 -8.33
CA LYS A 61 30.26 -1.95 -7.46
C LYS A 61 30.95 -3.30 -7.49
N MET A 62 30.24 -4.37 -7.74
CA MET A 62 30.78 -5.74 -7.62
C MET A 62 31.21 -6.37 -8.95
N GLY A 63 30.99 -5.69 -10.08
CA GLY A 63 31.30 -6.23 -11.41
C GLY A 63 30.29 -7.34 -11.78
N GLY A 64 29.49 -7.14 -12.81
CA GLY A 64 28.35 -8.00 -13.08
C GLY A 64 28.70 -9.28 -13.83
N SER A 65 28.64 -10.44 -13.17
CA SER A 65 28.45 -11.69 -13.89
C SER A 65 27.01 -11.81 -14.40
N LEU A 66 26.80 -12.52 -15.49
CA LEU A 66 25.46 -12.75 -16.06
C LEU A 66 24.52 -13.41 -15.04
N LEU A 67 25.06 -14.28 -14.19
CA LEU A 67 24.34 -14.98 -13.13
C LEU A 67 23.84 -14.01 -12.05
N LEU A 68 24.62 -13.00 -11.71
CA LEU A 68 24.26 -11.96 -10.75
C LEU A 68 23.09 -11.12 -11.29
N HIS A 69 23.12 -10.77 -12.58
CA HIS A 69 22.02 -10.03 -13.22
C HIS A 69 20.72 -10.83 -13.23
N LEU A 70 20.79 -12.13 -13.53
CA LEU A 70 19.62 -13.01 -13.49
C LEU A 70 19.03 -13.11 -12.07
N GLY A 71 19.88 -13.24 -11.05
CA GLY A 71 19.44 -13.26 -9.66
C GLY A 71 18.72 -11.99 -9.25
N ILE A 72 19.20 -10.83 -9.68
CA ILE A 72 18.58 -9.53 -9.39
C ILE A 72 17.22 -9.40 -10.07
N ILE A 73 17.08 -9.83 -11.33
CA ILE A 73 15.79 -9.83 -12.05
C ILE A 73 14.76 -10.67 -11.29
N ILE A 74 15.17 -11.86 -10.82
CA ILE A 74 14.31 -12.75 -10.02
C ILE A 74 13.94 -12.09 -8.69
N ALA A 75 14.88 -11.42 -8.01
CA ALA A 75 14.64 -10.74 -6.75
C ALA A 75 13.65 -9.56 -6.91
N ILE A 76 13.83 -8.74 -7.95
CA ILE A 76 12.92 -7.62 -8.26
C ILE A 76 11.52 -8.15 -8.61
N GLY A 77 11.44 -9.21 -9.43
CA GLY A 77 10.19 -9.86 -9.78
C GLY A 77 9.47 -10.43 -8.56
N GLY A 78 10.18 -11.13 -7.69
CA GLY A 78 9.65 -11.67 -6.44
C GLY A 78 9.13 -10.57 -5.50
N PHE A 79 9.87 -9.48 -5.33
CA PHE A 79 9.46 -8.33 -4.54
C PHE A 79 8.20 -7.67 -5.13
N ALA A 80 8.14 -7.50 -6.44
CA ALA A 80 6.98 -6.92 -7.12
C ALA A 80 5.72 -7.78 -6.95
N VAL A 81 5.83 -9.12 -7.00
CA VAL A 81 4.72 -10.04 -6.74
C VAL A 81 4.25 -9.95 -5.29
N ALA A 82 5.17 -9.92 -4.33
CA ALA A 82 4.85 -9.74 -2.91
C ALA A 82 4.16 -8.39 -2.64
N ALA A 83 4.64 -7.31 -3.26
CA ALA A 83 4.05 -5.98 -3.17
C ALA A 83 2.60 -5.96 -3.70
N ARG A 84 2.33 -6.62 -4.85
CA ARG A 84 0.96 -6.77 -5.36
C ARG A 84 0.05 -7.58 -4.44
N GLY A 85 0.57 -8.60 -3.79
CA GLY A 85 -0.16 -9.36 -2.78
C GLY A 85 -0.59 -8.48 -1.60
N LEU A 86 0.29 -7.62 -1.13
CA LEU A 86 0.02 -6.67 -0.06
C LEU A 86 -1.02 -5.61 -0.49
N GLU A 87 -0.91 -5.09 -1.70
CA GLU A 87 -1.87 -4.13 -2.26
C GLU A 87 -3.29 -4.71 -2.32
N ARG A 88 -3.46 -5.92 -2.87
CA ARG A 88 -4.75 -6.63 -2.90
C ARG A 88 -5.33 -6.86 -1.50
N ARG A 89 -4.47 -7.20 -0.53
CA ARG A 89 -4.89 -7.36 0.87
C ARG A 89 -5.43 -6.06 1.44
N TRP A 90 -4.81 -4.91 1.13
CA TRP A 90 -5.28 -3.60 1.58
C TRP A 90 -6.57 -3.18 0.92
N GLU A 91 -6.78 -3.50 -0.36
CA GLU A 91 -8.06 -3.28 -1.04
C GLU A 91 -9.20 -4.07 -0.37
N MET A 92 -8.95 -5.31 0.05
CA MET A 92 -9.93 -6.12 0.79
C MET A 92 -10.19 -5.58 2.20
N LEU A 93 -9.16 -5.12 2.91
CA LEU A 93 -9.28 -4.52 4.24
C LEU A 93 -10.06 -3.21 4.22
N ASP A 94 -9.90 -2.40 3.19
CA ASP A 94 -10.66 -1.16 3.00
C ASP A 94 -12.17 -1.43 2.82
N ARG A 95 -12.53 -2.59 2.26
CA ARG A 95 -13.92 -3.05 2.10
C ARG A 95 -14.50 -3.72 3.35
N SER A 96 -13.67 -4.16 4.29
CA SER A 96 -14.08 -5.00 5.44
C SER A 96 -14.79 -4.26 6.58
N GLY A 97 -14.94 -2.93 6.53
CA GLY A 97 -15.66 -2.16 7.54
C GLY A 97 -14.96 -2.00 8.90
N LEU A 98 -13.68 -2.36 9.01
CA LEU A 98 -12.87 -2.21 10.22
C LEU A 98 -12.80 -0.75 10.69
N SER A 99 -12.69 -0.53 12.00
CA SER A 99 -12.54 0.79 12.59
C SER A 99 -11.27 1.50 12.09
N THR A 100 -11.34 2.82 11.94
CA THR A 100 -10.21 3.64 11.48
C THR A 100 -8.96 3.50 12.34
N HIS A 101 -9.13 3.28 13.65
CA HIS A 101 -8.02 3.06 14.57
C HIS A 101 -7.31 1.71 14.32
N GLY A 102 -8.07 0.63 14.12
CA GLY A 102 -7.51 -0.68 13.79
C GLY A 102 -6.78 -0.71 12.46
N LEU A 103 -7.27 0.03 11.47
CA LEU A 103 -6.61 0.20 10.17
C LEU A 103 -5.29 0.96 10.29
N ALA A 104 -5.22 2.03 11.11
CA ALA A 104 -4.00 2.81 11.30
C ALA A 104 -2.87 2.01 11.95
N VAL A 105 -3.17 1.19 12.96
CA VAL A 105 -2.19 0.32 13.62
C VAL A 105 -1.64 -0.73 12.65
N ARG A 106 -2.53 -1.38 11.88
CA ARG A 106 -2.12 -2.37 10.86
C ARG A 106 -1.30 -1.72 9.76
N PHE A 107 -1.69 -0.53 9.29
CA PHE A 107 -0.96 0.22 8.28
C PHE A 107 0.49 0.48 8.71
N ARG A 108 0.68 0.96 9.95
CA ARG A 108 2.02 1.24 10.47
C ARG A 108 2.87 -0.02 10.56
N ARG A 109 2.30 -1.14 10.98
CA ARG A 109 2.99 -2.43 11.05
C ARG A 109 3.40 -2.93 9.67
N ASP A 110 2.48 -2.92 8.71
CA ASP A 110 2.74 -3.38 7.35
C ASP A 110 3.74 -2.47 6.65
N LEU A 111 3.71 -1.16 6.93
CA LEU A 111 4.68 -0.20 6.42
C LEU A 111 6.10 -0.48 6.93
N VAL A 112 6.27 -0.70 8.24
CA VAL A 112 7.56 -1.06 8.83
C VAL A 112 8.07 -2.38 8.25
N GLN A 113 7.19 -3.36 8.10
CA GLN A 113 7.55 -4.66 7.51
C GLN A 113 7.98 -4.52 6.04
N LEU A 114 7.28 -3.71 5.25
CA LEU A 114 7.62 -3.43 3.85
C LEU A 114 9.01 -2.78 3.72
N TRP A 115 9.27 -1.73 4.50
CA TRP A 115 10.56 -1.04 4.46
C TRP A 115 11.70 -1.90 4.98
N SER A 116 11.47 -2.66 6.05
CA SER A 116 12.45 -3.63 6.55
C SER A 116 12.76 -4.71 5.52
N ALA A 117 11.75 -5.27 4.86
CA ALA A 117 11.94 -6.26 3.81
C ALA A 117 12.69 -5.69 2.59
N SER A 118 12.39 -4.45 2.20
CA SER A 118 13.07 -3.77 1.10
C SER A 118 14.56 -3.55 1.39
N ILE A 119 14.90 -3.04 2.58
CA ILE A 119 16.28 -2.74 2.97
C ILE A 119 17.05 -4.04 3.23
N ILE A 120 16.52 -4.95 4.02
CA ILE A 120 17.16 -6.23 4.35
C ILE A 120 17.34 -7.07 3.08
N GLY A 121 16.30 -7.18 2.26
CA GLY A 121 16.35 -7.91 1.00
C GLY A 121 17.35 -7.29 0.01
N GLY A 122 17.44 -5.95 -0.03
CA GLY A 122 18.45 -5.25 -0.82
C GLY A 122 19.87 -5.52 -0.35
N LEU A 123 20.11 -5.43 0.96
CA LEU A 123 21.43 -5.64 1.56
C LEU A 123 21.87 -7.12 1.56
N LEU A 124 20.94 -8.05 1.54
CA LEU A 124 21.25 -9.51 1.55
C LEU A 124 22.08 -9.93 0.32
N TRP A 125 22.03 -9.19 -0.76
CA TRP A 125 22.84 -9.43 -1.95
C TRP A 125 24.34 -9.17 -1.72
N ILE A 126 24.71 -8.31 -0.77
CA ILE A 126 26.14 -8.02 -0.48
C ILE A 126 26.87 -9.28 -0.04
N PRO A 127 26.46 -10.01 1.00
CA PRO A 127 27.15 -11.26 1.40
C PRO A 127 27.05 -12.33 0.31
N VAL A 128 25.94 -12.43 -0.41
CA VAL A 128 25.78 -13.37 -1.53
C VAL A 128 26.82 -13.10 -2.62
N ALA A 129 26.98 -11.85 -3.02
CA ALA A 129 27.96 -11.46 -4.04
C ALA A 129 29.41 -11.68 -3.57
N ILE A 130 29.71 -11.43 -2.29
CA ILE A 130 31.05 -11.70 -1.70
C ILE A 130 31.36 -13.20 -1.74
N ILE A 131 30.42 -14.05 -1.30
CA ILE A 131 30.57 -15.50 -1.31
C ILE A 131 30.73 -16.00 -2.75
N PHE A 132 29.94 -15.49 -3.67
CA PHE A 132 30.01 -15.88 -5.08
C PHE A 132 31.38 -15.55 -5.70
N ARG A 133 31.89 -14.34 -5.39
CA ARG A 133 33.20 -13.92 -5.83
C ARG A 133 34.33 -14.74 -5.21
N ALA A 134 34.19 -15.17 -3.94
CA ALA A 134 35.18 -16.00 -3.28
C ALA A 134 35.23 -17.45 -3.83
N LEU A 135 34.11 -17.94 -4.34
CA LEU A 135 34.01 -19.32 -4.87
C LEU A 135 34.33 -19.43 -6.37
N PHE A 136 34.09 -18.37 -7.14
CA PHE A 136 34.17 -18.41 -8.62
C PHE A 136 35.06 -17.32 -9.23
N GLY A 137 35.62 -16.44 -8.44
CA GLY A 137 36.56 -15.39 -8.86
C GLY A 137 37.94 -15.68 -8.43
#